data_320b4b2bfdf7ef5d05174350fab6be28
#
_entry.id   320b4b2bfdf7ef5d05174350fab6be28
#
_cell.length_a   1.000
_cell.length_b   1.000
_cell.length_c   1.000
_cell.angle_alpha   90.00
_cell.angle_beta   90.00
_cell.angle_gamma   90.00
#
_symmetry.space_group_name_H-M   'P 1'
#
loop_
_entity.id
_entity.type
_entity.pdbx_description
1 polymer ?
#
loop_
_entity_poly.entity_id
_entity_poly.type
_entity_poly.pdbx_seq_one_letter_code
_entity_poly.pdbx_strand_id
1 'polypeptide(L)'
;MWRFLFIAFLIVHAAIHLAIWLPSFKPDAAFDPNSSWLVGSQRGLAVTLAVIAAAFLTAGGVGLWMEGSWWSVIAVAGLAVSFLLMVLFFHPWFIPIQVINAALIVALLWLDWPSEALVGA
;
A
#
# COMPACT_ATOMS: atom_id res chain seq x y z
N MET A 1 -6.48 -16.59 -13.85
CA MET A 1 -6.17 -15.25 -14.39
C MET A 1 -6.34 -14.15 -13.34
N TRP A 2 -7.46 -14.10 -12.64
CA TRP A 2 -7.71 -13.08 -11.61
C TRP A 2 -6.66 -13.08 -10.49
N ARG A 3 -6.23 -14.28 -10.06
CA ARG A 3 -5.17 -14.40 -9.06
C ARG A 3 -3.90 -13.66 -9.48
N PHE A 4 -3.46 -13.86 -10.69
CA PHE A 4 -2.21 -13.22 -11.18
C PHE A 4 -2.36 -11.72 -11.36
N LEU A 5 -3.53 -11.25 -11.78
CA LEU A 5 -3.81 -9.81 -11.85
C LEU A 5 -3.78 -9.18 -10.46
N PHE A 6 -4.32 -9.86 -9.46
CA PHE A 6 -4.33 -9.35 -8.09
C PHE A 6 -2.92 -9.36 -7.48
N ILE A 7 -2.13 -10.41 -7.74
CA ILE A 7 -0.72 -10.47 -7.34
C ILE A 7 0.05 -9.30 -7.97
N ALA A 8 -0.09 -9.13 -9.28
CA ALA A 8 0.58 -8.03 -10.00
C ALA A 8 0.17 -6.68 -9.42
N PHE A 9 -1.09 -6.48 -9.09
CA PHE A 9 -1.59 -5.27 -8.46
C PHE A 9 -0.90 -5.01 -7.11
N LEU A 10 -0.82 -6.02 -6.23
CA LEU A 10 -0.18 -5.88 -4.93
C LEU A 10 1.31 -5.55 -5.05
N ILE A 11 2.01 -6.19 -5.98
CA ILE A 11 3.44 -5.94 -6.21
C ILE A 11 3.68 -4.55 -6.78
N VAL A 12 2.87 -4.13 -7.77
CA VAL A 12 2.97 -2.77 -8.35
C VAL A 12 2.64 -1.72 -7.28
N HIS A 13 1.60 -1.96 -6.48
CA HIS A 13 1.23 -1.06 -5.40
C HIS A 13 2.37 -0.92 -4.38
N ALA A 14 3.04 -2.01 -4.03
CA ALA A 14 4.25 -1.99 -3.20
C ALA A 14 5.37 -1.17 -3.86
N ALA A 15 5.63 -1.40 -5.13
CA ALA A 15 6.68 -0.71 -5.88
C ALA A 15 6.44 0.81 -5.96
N ILE A 16 5.19 1.24 -6.06
CA ILE A 16 4.82 2.66 -6.07
C ILE A 16 5.26 3.34 -4.76
N HIS A 17 5.09 2.68 -3.61
CA HIS A 17 5.55 3.24 -2.33
C HIS A 17 7.05 3.49 -2.32
N LEU A 18 7.83 2.52 -2.80
CA LEU A 18 9.29 2.67 -2.87
C LEU A 18 9.69 3.75 -3.89
N ALA A 19 9.00 3.84 -5.02
CA ALA A 19 9.27 4.84 -6.04
C ALA A 19 8.98 6.26 -5.56
N ILE A 20 8.00 6.45 -4.68
CA ILE A 20 7.64 7.76 -4.15
C ILE A 20 8.56 8.16 -2.99
N TRP A 21 8.84 7.27 -2.04
CA TRP A 21 9.49 7.65 -0.78
C TRP A 21 10.99 7.37 -0.71
N LEU A 22 11.55 6.46 -1.52
CA LEU A 22 13.00 6.23 -1.51
C LEU A 22 13.81 7.37 -2.14
N PRO A 23 13.39 8.02 -3.25
CA PRO A 23 14.13 9.15 -3.79
C PRO A 23 14.19 10.33 -2.83
N SER A 24 15.30 11.11 -2.91
CA SER A 24 15.43 12.36 -2.15
C SER A 24 14.86 13.53 -2.96
N PHE A 25 14.11 14.38 -2.29
CA PHE A 25 13.55 15.60 -2.88
C PHE A 25 14.21 16.82 -2.28
N LYS A 26 14.31 17.90 -3.07
CA LYS A 26 14.82 19.18 -2.59
C LYS A 26 13.81 19.79 -1.61
N PRO A 27 14.27 20.52 -0.56
CA PRO A 27 13.40 21.05 0.48
C PRO A 27 12.27 21.96 -0.03
N ASP A 28 12.48 22.64 -1.16
CA ASP A 28 11.52 23.56 -1.78
C ASP A 28 10.82 22.97 -3.00
N ALA A 29 10.92 21.67 -3.21
CA ALA A 29 10.22 20.99 -4.30
C ALA A 29 8.70 21.12 -4.13
N ALA A 30 8.00 21.30 -5.25
CA ALA A 30 6.53 21.38 -5.26
C ALA A 30 5.88 20.07 -4.74
N PHE A 31 6.54 18.93 -4.93
CA PHE A 31 6.13 17.64 -4.40
C PHE A 31 7.20 17.16 -3.40
N ASP A 32 6.81 17.09 -2.13
CA ASP A 32 7.65 16.55 -1.06
C ASP A 32 6.85 15.52 -0.25
N PRO A 33 7.01 14.22 -0.55
CA PRO A 33 6.28 13.16 0.13
C PRO A 33 6.73 12.96 1.59
N ASN A 34 7.82 13.58 2.01
CA ASN A 34 8.36 13.45 3.37
C ASN A 34 7.86 14.53 4.31
N SER A 35 7.05 15.46 3.82
CA SER A 35 6.47 16.54 4.63
C SER A 35 5.06 16.16 5.10
N SER A 36 4.87 16.19 6.42
CA SER A 36 3.60 15.89 7.06
C SER A 36 2.95 17.17 7.59
N TRP A 37 1.65 17.30 7.36
CA TRP A 37 0.85 18.38 7.96
C TRP A 37 0.75 18.28 9.50
N LEU A 38 0.98 17.07 10.03
CA LEU A 38 0.86 16.80 11.47
C LEU A 38 2.22 16.85 12.19
N VAL A 39 3.26 16.26 11.62
CA VAL A 39 4.55 16.07 12.28
C VAL A 39 5.72 16.77 11.58
N GLY A 40 5.44 17.51 10.51
CA GLY A 40 6.46 18.25 9.77
C GLY A 40 7.30 17.38 8.85
N SER A 41 8.52 17.82 8.55
CA SER A 41 9.43 17.09 7.68
C SER A 41 10.04 15.91 8.45
N GLN A 42 9.62 14.69 8.12
CA GLN A 42 10.00 13.46 8.81
C GLN A 42 10.31 12.35 7.80
N ARG A 43 11.42 12.48 7.10
CA ARG A 43 11.82 11.52 6.07
C ARG A 43 11.97 10.10 6.66
N GLY A 44 12.59 9.97 7.82
CA GLY A 44 12.78 8.67 8.47
C GLY A 44 11.48 7.95 8.72
N LEU A 45 10.47 8.65 9.24
CA LEU A 45 9.15 8.10 9.49
C LEU A 45 8.45 7.75 8.18
N ALA A 46 8.46 8.66 7.20
CA ALA A 46 7.82 8.44 5.91
C ALA A 46 8.40 7.22 5.18
N VAL A 47 9.73 7.14 5.08
CA VAL A 47 10.42 6.01 4.44
C VAL A 47 10.16 4.71 5.19
N THR A 48 10.18 4.73 6.52
CA THR A 48 9.90 3.53 7.33
C THR A 48 8.49 3.01 7.06
N LEU A 49 7.48 3.86 7.07
CA LEU A 49 6.10 3.46 6.79
C LEU A 49 5.96 2.95 5.35
N ALA A 50 6.61 3.61 4.38
CA ALA A 50 6.59 3.17 2.98
C ALA A 50 7.21 1.78 2.80
N VAL A 51 8.34 1.52 3.44
CA VAL A 51 9.02 0.22 3.37
C VAL A 51 8.18 -0.86 4.05
N ILE A 52 7.58 -0.57 5.20
CA ILE A 52 6.69 -1.52 5.88
C ILE A 52 5.47 -1.84 5.02
N ALA A 53 4.81 -0.83 4.45
CA ALA A 53 3.69 -1.03 3.54
C ALA A 53 4.09 -1.89 2.34
N ALA A 54 5.21 -1.57 1.70
CA ALA A 54 5.73 -2.32 0.55
C ALA A 54 6.05 -3.77 0.93
N ALA A 55 6.64 -4.01 2.09
CA ALA A 55 6.97 -5.36 2.56
C ALA A 55 5.70 -6.20 2.78
N PHE A 56 4.68 -5.64 3.43
CA PHE A 56 3.42 -6.35 3.66
C PHE A 56 2.65 -6.60 2.35
N LEU A 57 2.59 -5.62 1.46
CA LEU A 57 1.92 -5.79 0.16
C LEU A 57 2.62 -6.86 -0.68
N THR A 58 3.94 -6.86 -0.71
CA THR A 58 4.73 -7.88 -1.39
C THR A 58 4.50 -9.25 -0.77
N ALA A 59 4.54 -9.35 0.57
CA ALA A 59 4.28 -10.60 1.28
C ALA A 59 2.85 -11.10 1.02
N GLY A 60 1.86 -10.20 0.96
CA GLY A 60 0.49 -10.53 0.57
C GLY A 60 0.42 -11.12 -0.84
N GLY A 61 1.13 -10.52 -1.79
CA GLY A 61 1.24 -11.02 -3.16
C GLY A 61 1.89 -12.40 -3.22
N VAL A 62 2.98 -12.61 -2.48
CA VAL A 62 3.64 -13.92 -2.37
C VAL A 62 2.71 -14.95 -1.72
N GLY A 63 2.01 -14.56 -0.66
CA GLY A 63 1.03 -15.43 -0.01
C GLY A 63 -0.06 -15.89 -0.96
N LEU A 64 -0.57 -14.98 -1.76
CA LEU A 64 -1.57 -15.32 -2.78
C LEU A 64 -0.99 -16.21 -3.88
N TRP A 65 0.28 -15.98 -4.28
CA TRP A 65 0.99 -16.87 -5.20
C TRP A 65 1.07 -18.30 -4.66
N MET A 66 1.35 -18.42 -3.35
CA MET A 66 1.47 -19.71 -2.67
C MET A 66 0.11 -20.31 -2.28
N GLU A 67 -1.01 -19.66 -2.63
CA GLU A 67 -2.36 -20.07 -2.24
C GLU A 67 -2.55 -20.17 -0.72
N GLY A 68 -1.75 -19.41 0.02
CA GLY A 68 -1.84 -19.36 1.49
C GLY A 68 -3.03 -18.51 1.93
N SER A 69 -3.90 -19.06 2.78
CA SER A 69 -5.08 -18.36 3.29
C SER A 69 -4.78 -17.06 4.07
N TRP A 70 -3.53 -16.90 4.50
CA TRP A 70 -3.08 -15.74 5.28
C TRP A 70 -2.80 -14.48 4.44
N TRP A 71 -2.81 -14.60 3.10
CA TRP A 71 -2.42 -13.50 2.22
C TRP A 71 -3.26 -12.24 2.42
N SER A 72 -4.56 -12.41 2.63
CA SER A 72 -5.48 -11.27 2.75
C SER A 72 -5.25 -10.47 4.02
N VAL A 73 -4.95 -11.14 5.13
CA VAL A 73 -4.64 -10.47 6.40
C VAL A 73 -3.37 -9.63 6.27
N ILE A 74 -2.33 -10.18 5.64
CA ILE A 74 -1.08 -9.48 5.40
C ILE A 74 -1.28 -8.32 4.43
N ALA A 75 -2.06 -8.53 3.36
CA ALA A 75 -2.38 -7.47 2.41
C ALA A 75 -3.15 -6.32 3.10
N VAL A 76 -4.13 -6.62 3.94
CA VAL A 76 -4.86 -5.61 4.71
C VAL A 76 -3.92 -4.84 5.62
N ALA A 77 -2.98 -5.50 6.28
CA ALA A 77 -1.97 -4.82 7.10
C ALA A 77 -1.16 -3.81 6.26
N GLY A 78 -0.72 -4.22 5.07
CA GLY A 78 0.00 -3.34 4.15
C GLY A 78 -0.85 -2.16 3.67
N LEU A 79 -2.10 -2.41 3.31
CA LEU A 79 -3.05 -1.37 2.89
C LEU A 79 -3.33 -0.38 4.03
N ALA A 80 -3.44 -0.86 5.27
CA ALA A 80 -3.67 -0.01 6.43
C ALA A 80 -2.46 0.88 6.72
N VAL A 81 -1.24 0.36 6.63
CA VAL A 81 -0.02 1.15 6.78
C VAL A 81 0.09 2.18 5.65
N SER A 82 -0.22 1.79 4.42
CA SER A 82 -0.27 2.70 3.27
C SER A 82 -1.27 3.82 3.49
N PHE A 83 -2.46 3.49 3.98
CA PHE A 83 -3.50 4.48 4.28
C PHE A 83 -3.01 5.47 5.33
N LEU A 84 -2.43 4.99 6.43
CA LEU A 84 -1.86 5.83 7.48
C LEU A 84 -0.75 6.73 6.95
N LEU A 85 0.16 6.18 6.16
CA LEU A 85 1.25 6.94 5.53
C LEU A 85 0.71 8.11 4.71
N MET A 86 -0.28 7.85 3.87
CA MET A 86 -0.83 8.86 2.97
C MET A 86 -1.77 9.85 3.67
N VAL A 87 -2.28 9.52 4.85
CA VAL A 87 -2.97 10.48 5.72
C VAL A 87 -1.96 11.42 6.38
N LEU A 88 -0.88 10.87 6.94
CA LEU A 88 0.14 11.66 7.63
C LEU A 88 0.96 12.53 6.68
N PHE A 89 1.33 12.00 5.52
CA PHE A 89 2.13 12.67 4.50
C PHE A 89 1.28 12.96 3.27
N PHE A 90 0.15 13.65 3.50
CA PHE A 90 -0.88 13.86 2.48
C PHE A 90 -0.38 14.75 1.33
N HIS A 91 -0.73 14.34 0.11
CA HIS A 91 -0.63 15.14 -1.10
C HIS A 91 -1.87 14.85 -1.98
N PRO A 92 -2.45 15.85 -2.67
CA PRO A 92 -3.62 15.63 -3.52
C PRO A 92 -3.46 14.52 -4.57
N TRP A 93 -2.26 14.28 -5.05
CA TRP A 93 -1.97 13.20 -6.00
C TRP A 93 -2.18 11.80 -5.40
N PHE A 94 -2.22 11.67 -4.07
CA PHE A 94 -2.45 10.41 -3.39
C PHE A 94 -3.93 10.04 -3.26
N ILE A 95 -4.85 10.95 -3.59
CA ILE A 95 -6.29 10.70 -3.45
C ILE A 95 -6.73 9.43 -4.19
N PRO A 96 -6.37 9.19 -5.47
CA PRO A 96 -6.75 7.95 -6.14
C PRO A 96 -6.24 6.70 -5.41
N ILE A 97 -5.01 6.74 -4.91
CA ILE A 97 -4.40 5.62 -4.17
C ILE A 97 -5.11 5.41 -2.84
N GLN A 98 -5.48 6.47 -2.14
CA GLN A 98 -6.23 6.39 -0.90
C GLN A 98 -7.62 5.80 -1.09
N VAL A 99 -8.30 6.14 -2.17
CA VAL A 99 -9.59 5.52 -2.53
C VAL A 99 -9.41 4.02 -2.75
N ILE A 100 -8.37 3.62 -3.46
CA ILE A 100 -8.03 2.21 -3.69
C ILE A 100 -7.72 1.50 -2.36
N ASN A 101 -6.90 2.10 -1.49
CA ASN A 101 -6.61 1.54 -0.18
C ASN A 101 -7.88 1.30 0.63
N ALA A 102 -8.73 2.31 0.75
CA ALA A 102 -9.97 2.22 1.51
C ALA A 102 -10.92 1.18 0.91
N ALA A 103 -11.10 1.19 -0.41
CA ALA A 103 -11.97 0.25 -1.10
C ALA A 103 -11.50 -1.20 -0.92
N LEU A 104 -10.21 -1.46 -1.02
CA LEU A 104 -9.66 -2.82 -0.84
C LEU A 104 -9.72 -3.28 0.61
N ILE A 105 -9.47 -2.41 1.58
CA ILE A 105 -9.63 -2.76 3.00
C ILE A 105 -11.08 -3.19 3.27
N VAL A 106 -12.05 -2.42 2.79
CA VAL A 106 -13.47 -2.76 2.95
C VAL A 106 -13.79 -4.07 2.23
N ALA A 107 -13.33 -4.24 0.99
CA ALA A 107 -13.58 -5.44 0.21
C ALA A 107 -13.02 -6.69 0.91
N LEU A 108 -11.79 -6.64 1.40
CA LEU A 108 -11.14 -7.79 2.03
C LEU A 108 -11.71 -8.11 3.42
N LEU A 109 -12.10 -7.08 4.20
CA LEU A 109 -12.57 -7.29 5.57
C LEU A 109 -14.06 -7.58 5.67
N TRP A 110 -14.88 -6.97 4.80
CA TRP A 110 -16.34 -7.03 4.96
C TRP A 110 -17.07 -7.66 3.78
N LEU A 111 -16.53 -7.59 2.57
CA LEU A 111 -17.22 -8.05 1.37
C LEU A 111 -16.75 -9.42 0.87
N ASP A 112 -15.73 -10.00 1.53
CA ASP A 112 -15.10 -11.26 1.10
C ASP A 112 -14.72 -11.22 -0.40
N TRP A 113 -14.16 -10.10 -0.82
CA TRP A 113 -13.75 -9.91 -2.21
C TRP A 113 -12.27 -9.49 -2.28
N PRO A 114 -11.44 -10.09 -3.14
CA PRO A 114 -11.79 -11.19 -4.05
C PRO A 114 -12.04 -12.48 -3.28
N SER A 115 -13.07 -13.22 -3.71
CA SER A 115 -13.42 -14.49 -3.07
C SER A 115 -12.36 -15.57 -3.34
N GLU A 116 -12.33 -16.58 -2.48
CA GLU A 116 -11.45 -17.74 -2.69
C GLU A 116 -11.71 -18.40 -4.06
N ALA A 117 -12.98 -18.49 -4.47
CA ALA A 117 -13.34 -19.03 -5.79
C ALA A 117 -12.73 -18.21 -6.94
N LEU A 118 -12.55 -16.89 -6.75
CA LEU A 118 -12.01 -16.02 -7.79
C LEU A 118 -10.49 -16.10 -7.88
N VAL A 119 -9.80 -16.17 -6.75
CA VAL A 119 -8.33 -16.10 -6.68
C VAL A 119 -7.65 -17.42 -6.31
N GLY A 120 -8.41 -18.42 -5.89
CA GLY A 120 -7.89 -19.75 -5.56
C GLY A 120 -7.20 -19.84 -4.19
N ALA A 121 -7.51 -18.94 -3.28
CA ALA A 121 -6.89 -18.96 -1.96
C ALA A 121 -7.80 -18.44 -0.87
#